data_8eda0c8496c2bb79f4de1b71cb32df7a
#
_entry.id   8eda0c8496c2bb79f4de1b71cb32df7a
#
_cell.length_a   1.000
_cell.length_b   1.000
_cell.length_c   1.000
_cell.angle_alpha   90.00
_cell.angle_beta   90.00
_cell.angle_gamma   90.00
#
_symmetry.space_group_name_H-M   'P 1'
#
loop_
_entity.id
_entity.type
_entity.pdbx_description
1 polymer ?
#
loop_
_entity_poly.entity_id
_entity_poly.type
_entity_poly.pdbx_seq_one_letter_code
_entity_poly.pdbx_strand_id
1 'polypeptide(L)'
;MKIGFLQFAPTRLDPKRNLSLIQSALAESSFDLLVLPELANSGYLFENCAELEMVSEPADGKGIFLSGLISLATKQHACIVCGFAERAPEGFYNSAAAITENGILALYRKVHLFYTEKEFFLPGNLGFPVFEFQSTCIGMMICFDWIFPEAARTLALQGAQVICHPANLVLPYCQAAMVTRSLENAVFSITANRTGSETTTRQSLHFTGSSQIIGPKGHKLASAPEDGTNLKIVEVNPEQASDKFFTPRNNLFMDRRPDTYSL
;
A
#
# COMPACT_ATOMS: atom_id res chain seq x y z
N MET A 1 7.77 -7.46 -15.54
CA MET A 1 6.73 -7.55 -14.49
C MET A 1 5.65 -6.51 -14.74
N LYS A 2 4.38 -6.91 -14.77
CA LYS A 2 3.25 -5.99 -14.87
C LYS A 2 2.83 -5.55 -13.47
N ILE A 3 3.07 -4.30 -13.11
CA ILE A 3 2.73 -3.72 -11.82
C ILE A 3 1.60 -2.71 -11.96
N GLY A 4 0.70 -2.63 -10.98
CA GLY A 4 -0.45 -1.75 -11.09
C GLY A 4 -1.05 -1.31 -9.77
N PHE A 5 -2.01 -0.39 -9.87
CA PHE A 5 -2.89 0.01 -8.78
C PHE A 5 -4.35 0.03 -9.23
N LEU A 6 -5.25 -0.21 -8.31
CA LEU A 6 -6.66 0.10 -8.45
C LEU A 6 -7.02 1.25 -7.49
N GLN A 7 -7.35 2.41 -8.04
CA GLN A 7 -7.98 3.51 -7.32
C GLN A 7 -9.49 3.30 -7.32
N PHE A 8 -10.14 3.36 -6.15
CA PHE A 8 -11.59 3.34 -6.05
C PHE A 8 -12.06 3.97 -4.72
N ALA A 9 -13.35 4.15 -4.56
CA ALA A 9 -13.97 4.60 -3.32
C ALA A 9 -14.56 3.40 -2.57
N PRO A 10 -13.90 2.87 -1.52
CA PRO A 10 -14.49 1.84 -0.69
C PRO A 10 -15.80 2.33 -0.05
N THR A 11 -16.82 1.48 -0.09
CA THR A 11 -18.08 1.70 0.67
C THR A 11 -17.79 1.48 2.15
N ARG A 12 -18.14 2.45 2.98
CA ARG A 12 -17.95 2.36 4.44
C ARG A 12 -18.74 1.17 4.99
N LEU A 13 -18.08 0.39 5.85
CA LEU A 13 -18.63 -0.76 6.60
C LEU A 13 -19.26 -1.88 5.74
N ASP A 14 -18.84 -2.02 4.47
CA ASP A 14 -19.37 -3.06 3.59
C ASP A 14 -18.25 -3.85 2.86
N PRO A 15 -17.59 -4.80 3.56
CA PRO A 15 -16.50 -5.60 2.97
C PRO A 15 -16.92 -6.42 1.74
N LYS A 16 -18.17 -6.91 1.71
CA LYS A 16 -18.70 -7.71 0.59
C LYS A 16 -18.85 -6.87 -0.67
N ARG A 17 -19.43 -5.67 -0.54
CA ARG A 17 -19.55 -4.73 -1.64
C ARG A 17 -18.18 -4.29 -2.15
N ASN A 18 -17.26 -4.00 -1.24
CA ASN A 18 -15.90 -3.59 -1.60
C ASN A 18 -15.17 -4.69 -2.37
N LEU A 19 -15.26 -5.94 -1.94
CA LEU A 19 -14.73 -7.07 -2.68
C LEU A 19 -15.35 -7.18 -4.09
N SER A 20 -16.67 -7.04 -4.21
CA SER A 20 -17.38 -7.09 -5.49
C SER A 20 -16.95 -5.97 -6.44
N LEU A 21 -16.74 -4.74 -5.92
CA LEU A 21 -16.21 -3.61 -6.71
C LEU A 21 -14.81 -3.91 -7.25
N ILE A 22 -13.92 -4.46 -6.40
CA ILE A 22 -12.56 -4.85 -6.80
C ILE A 22 -12.62 -5.95 -7.87
N GLN A 23 -13.40 -7.01 -7.66
CA GLN A 23 -13.54 -8.12 -8.61
C GLN A 23 -14.05 -7.63 -9.97
N SER A 24 -15.05 -6.74 -9.96
CA SER A 24 -15.60 -6.17 -11.20
C SER A 24 -14.59 -5.30 -11.94
N ALA A 25 -13.83 -4.47 -11.21
CA ALA A 25 -12.81 -3.61 -11.82
C ALA A 25 -11.63 -4.38 -12.42
N LEU A 26 -11.35 -5.58 -11.91
CA LEU A 26 -10.23 -6.42 -12.32
C LEU A 26 -10.60 -7.57 -13.28
N ALA A 27 -11.88 -7.70 -13.65
CA ALA A 27 -12.41 -8.86 -14.38
C ALA A 27 -11.67 -9.17 -15.69
N GLU A 28 -11.26 -8.14 -16.44
CA GLU A 28 -10.62 -8.25 -17.74
C GLU A 28 -9.14 -7.81 -17.73
N SER A 29 -8.56 -7.69 -16.54
CA SER A 29 -7.17 -7.24 -16.39
C SER A 29 -6.19 -8.41 -16.23
N SER A 30 -4.91 -8.15 -16.50
CA SER A 30 -3.80 -9.08 -16.25
C SER A 30 -2.64 -8.30 -15.64
N PHE A 31 -2.14 -8.75 -14.50
CA PHE A 31 -1.05 -8.12 -13.76
C PHE A 31 -0.28 -9.19 -12.97
N ASP A 32 0.95 -8.87 -12.58
CA ASP A 32 1.76 -9.70 -11.69
C ASP A 32 1.69 -9.19 -10.25
N LEU A 33 1.67 -7.85 -10.07
CA LEU A 33 1.58 -7.19 -8.77
C LEU A 33 0.56 -6.05 -8.84
N LEU A 34 -0.44 -6.08 -7.94
CA LEU A 34 -1.44 -5.02 -7.84
C LEU A 34 -1.51 -4.48 -6.42
N VAL A 35 -1.63 -3.15 -6.29
CA VAL A 35 -1.84 -2.49 -5.00
C VAL A 35 -3.25 -1.93 -4.93
N LEU A 36 -3.95 -2.22 -3.82
CA LEU A 36 -5.26 -1.70 -3.46
C LEU A 36 -5.11 -0.64 -2.35
N PRO A 37 -6.10 0.24 -2.15
CA PRO A 37 -6.04 1.27 -1.11
C PRO A 37 -5.93 0.73 0.32
N GLU A 38 -5.57 1.59 1.23
CA GLU A 38 -5.63 1.40 2.68
C GLU A 38 -7.07 1.15 3.12
N LEU A 39 -7.29 0.24 4.10
CA LEU A 39 -8.60 -0.08 4.66
C LEU A 39 -9.67 -0.35 3.57
N ALA A 40 -9.27 -1.01 2.48
CA ALA A 40 -10.12 -1.24 1.32
C ALA A 40 -11.33 -2.15 1.63
N ASN A 41 -11.27 -2.93 2.71
CA ASN A 41 -12.40 -3.74 3.17
C ASN A 41 -13.49 -2.91 3.87
N SER A 42 -13.11 -1.86 4.62
CA SER A 42 -13.95 -1.24 5.65
C SER A 42 -14.34 0.21 5.40
N GLY A 43 -13.62 0.92 4.53
CA GLY A 43 -13.59 2.38 4.56
C GLY A 43 -12.68 2.88 5.68
N TYR A 44 -12.60 4.19 5.88
CA TYR A 44 -11.57 4.83 6.70
C TYR A 44 -12.09 5.36 8.04
N LEU A 45 -13.30 5.88 8.07
CA LEU A 45 -13.88 6.51 9.25
C LEU A 45 -14.72 5.54 10.07
N PHE A 46 -14.46 5.51 11.38
CA PHE A 46 -15.24 4.75 12.36
C PHE A 46 -15.82 5.70 13.40
N GLU A 47 -17.05 5.45 13.85
CA GLU A 47 -17.69 6.19 14.95
C GLU A 47 -17.34 5.58 16.30
N ASN A 48 -17.14 4.26 16.35
CA ASN A 48 -16.85 3.50 17.55
C ASN A 48 -16.17 2.16 17.23
N CYS A 49 -15.66 1.48 18.25
CA CYS A 49 -14.99 0.18 18.10
C CYS A 49 -15.93 -0.94 17.61
N ALA A 50 -17.24 -0.86 17.86
CA ALA A 50 -18.18 -1.89 17.39
C ALA A 50 -18.29 -1.90 15.86
N GLU A 51 -18.22 -0.74 15.19
CA GLU A 51 -18.16 -0.67 13.73
C GLU A 51 -16.87 -1.31 13.19
N LEU A 52 -15.74 -1.05 13.84
CA LEU A 52 -14.46 -1.64 13.46
C LEU A 52 -14.45 -3.16 13.66
N GLU A 53 -14.99 -3.65 14.79
CA GLU A 53 -15.12 -5.08 15.07
C GLU A 53 -15.95 -5.81 14.00
N MET A 54 -17.02 -5.18 13.54
CA MET A 54 -17.95 -5.75 12.55
C MET A 54 -17.29 -5.98 11.18
N VAL A 55 -16.30 -5.17 10.79
CA VAL A 55 -15.67 -5.20 9.46
C VAL A 55 -14.23 -5.70 9.44
N SER A 56 -13.61 -5.83 10.63
CA SER A 56 -12.23 -6.30 10.72
C SER A 56 -12.14 -7.81 10.57
N GLU A 57 -11.04 -8.28 9.99
CA GLU A 57 -10.76 -9.70 9.78
C GLU A 57 -9.42 -10.10 10.41
N PRO A 58 -9.29 -11.34 10.89
CA PRO A 58 -7.97 -11.89 11.24
C PRO A 58 -7.06 -11.95 10.02
N ALA A 59 -5.77 -11.78 10.21
CA ALA A 59 -4.76 -11.94 9.15
C ALA A 59 -4.45 -13.41 8.85
N ASP A 60 -5.46 -14.27 8.81
CA ASP A 60 -5.34 -15.71 8.52
C ASP A 60 -5.90 -16.09 7.13
N GLY A 61 -6.40 -15.11 6.39
CA GLY A 61 -6.95 -15.29 5.04
C GLY A 61 -8.32 -15.97 4.99
N LYS A 62 -9.00 -16.21 6.12
CA LYS A 62 -10.29 -16.90 6.18
C LYS A 62 -11.49 -15.97 6.19
N GLY A 63 -11.28 -14.69 6.48
CA GLY A 63 -12.33 -13.67 6.41
C GLY A 63 -12.85 -13.51 4.97
N ILE A 64 -14.07 -12.99 4.84
CA ILE A 64 -14.75 -12.86 3.53
C ILE A 64 -13.93 -12.05 2.55
N PHE A 65 -13.37 -10.93 2.99
CA PHE A 65 -12.65 -10.02 2.11
C PHE A 65 -11.30 -10.62 1.69
N LEU A 66 -10.49 -11.06 2.66
CA LEU A 66 -9.18 -11.64 2.37
C LEU A 66 -9.27 -12.95 1.57
N SER A 67 -10.22 -13.85 1.90
CA SER A 67 -10.41 -15.09 1.13
C SER A 67 -10.86 -14.83 -0.31
N GLY A 68 -11.68 -13.80 -0.52
CA GLY A 68 -12.07 -13.34 -1.85
C GLY A 68 -10.88 -12.80 -2.66
N LEU A 69 -9.95 -12.08 -2.01
CA LEU A 69 -8.72 -11.61 -2.65
C LEU A 69 -7.74 -12.75 -2.94
N ILE A 70 -7.65 -13.77 -2.06
CA ILE A 70 -6.86 -14.99 -2.34
C ILE A 70 -7.40 -15.68 -3.60
N SER A 71 -8.73 -15.84 -3.72
CA SER A 71 -9.36 -16.42 -4.90
C SER A 71 -9.07 -15.62 -6.18
N LEU A 72 -9.04 -14.29 -6.06
CA LEU A 72 -8.69 -13.40 -7.17
C LEU A 72 -7.21 -13.52 -7.55
N ALA A 73 -6.31 -13.53 -6.55
CA ALA A 73 -4.86 -13.73 -6.75
C ALA A 73 -4.56 -15.08 -7.42
N THR A 74 -5.27 -16.14 -7.01
CA THR A 74 -5.20 -17.47 -7.62
C THR A 74 -5.59 -17.43 -9.11
N LYS A 75 -6.72 -16.80 -9.43
CA LYS A 75 -7.20 -16.68 -10.82
C LYS A 75 -6.22 -15.90 -11.71
N GLN A 76 -5.54 -14.92 -11.15
CA GLN A 76 -4.59 -14.04 -11.87
C GLN A 76 -3.15 -14.56 -11.85
N HIS A 77 -2.82 -15.56 -11.02
CA HIS A 77 -1.44 -16.00 -10.72
C HIS A 77 -0.55 -14.82 -10.28
N ALA A 78 -1.10 -13.93 -9.43
CA ALA A 78 -0.53 -12.64 -9.10
C ALA A 78 -0.40 -12.44 -7.59
N CYS A 79 0.35 -11.40 -7.21
CA CYS A 79 0.36 -10.86 -5.86
C CYS A 79 -0.54 -9.62 -5.77
N ILE A 80 -1.43 -9.57 -4.78
CA ILE A 80 -2.26 -8.41 -4.46
C ILE A 80 -1.84 -7.87 -3.10
N VAL A 81 -1.38 -6.63 -3.05
CA VAL A 81 -1.13 -5.92 -1.79
C VAL A 81 -2.35 -5.08 -1.46
N CYS A 82 -2.96 -5.32 -0.31
CA CYS A 82 -4.21 -4.69 0.07
C CYS A 82 -4.19 -4.19 1.51
N GLY A 83 -4.60 -2.93 1.71
CA GLY A 83 -4.88 -2.40 3.04
C GLY A 83 -6.20 -2.93 3.60
N PHE A 84 -6.24 -3.32 4.88
CA PHE A 84 -7.42 -3.82 5.54
C PHE A 84 -7.43 -3.54 7.04
N ALA A 85 -8.62 -3.53 7.65
CA ALA A 85 -8.78 -3.50 9.10
C ALA A 85 -8.51 -4.91 9.66
N GLU A 86 -7.40 -5.07 10.37
CA GLU A 86 -7.00 -6.33 11.00
C GLU A 86 -7.56 -6.43 12.41
N ARG A 87 -8.09 -7.61 12.77
CA ARG A 87 -8.42 -7.98 14.15
C ARG A 87 -7.41 -9.00 14.65
N ALA A 88 -6.69 -8.64 15.69
CA ALA A 88 -5.73 -9.49 16.38
C ALA A 88 -6.15 -9.71 17.86
N PRO A 89 -5.58 -10.68 18.58
CA PRO A 89 -5.91 -10.92 19.98
C PRO A 89 -5.70 -9.71 20.90
N GLU A 90 -4.72 -8.86 20.57
CA GLU A 90 -4.36 -7.67 21.34
C GLU A 90 -5.17 -6.42 20.97
N GLY A 91 -5.90 -6.45 19.83
CA GLY A 91 -6.71 -5.33 19.38
C GLY A 91 -6.76 -5.22 17.85
N PHE A 92 -7.01 -4.01 17.36
CA PHE A 92 -7.15 -3.74 15.93
C PHE A 92 -5.90 -3.05 15.37
N TYR A 93 -5.57 -3.38 14.13
CA TYR A 93 -4.49 -2.74 13.37
C TYR A 93 -4.97 -2.27 12.01
N ASN A 94 -4.42 -1.15 11.56
CA ASN A 94 -4.48 -0.74 10.16
C ASN A 94 -3.35 -1.48 9.44
N SER A 95 -3.68 -2.49 8.65
CA SER A 95 -2.72 -3.45 8.12
C SER A 95 -2.72 -3.52 6.60
N ALA A 96 -1.62 -3.97 6.02
CA ALA A 96 -1.52 -4.36 4.63
C ALA A 96 -1.05 -5.81 4.53
N ALA A 97 -1.71 -6.59 3.68
CA ALA A 97 -1.35 -7.96 3.38
C ALA A 97 -0.90 -8.10 1.91
N ALA A 98 0.21 -8.81 1.69
CA ALA A 98 0.58 -9.34 0.39
C ALA A 98 -0.07 -10.71 0.22
N ILE A 99 -0.94 -10.84 -0.76
CA ILE A 99 -1.84 -11.97 -0.95
C ILE A 99 -1.50 -12.66 -2.27
N THR A 100 -1.31 -13.97 -2.22
CA THR A 100 -1.04 -14.84 -3.37
C THR A 100 -2.03 -16.01 -3.39
N GLU A 101 -1.88 -16.91 -4.36
CA GLU A 101 -2.63 -18.16 -4.42
C GLU A 101 -2.41 -19.06 -3.19
N ASN A 102 -1.28 -18.90 -2.50
CA ASN A 102 -0.92 -19.66 -1.30
C ASN A 102 -1.40 -19.00 0.00
N GLY A 103 -2.19 -17.93 -0.10
CA GLY A 103 -2.68 -17.16 1.04
C GLY A 103 -1.87 -15.88 1.28
N ILE A 104 -1.74 -15.49 2.55
CA ILE A 104 -1.00 -14.29 2.95
C ILE A 104 0.49 -14.60 2.97
N LEU A 105 1.23 -13.95 2.07
CA LEU A 105 2.69 -14.09 1.93
C LEU A 105 3.44 -13.20 2.92
N ALA A 106 2.95 -11.98 3.16
CA ALA A 106 3.53 -11.03 4.11
C ALA A 106 2.45 -10.14 4.71
N LEU A 107 2.69 -9.66 5.94
CA LEU A 107 1.81 -8.78 6.69
C LEU A 107 2.60 -7.58 7.18
N TYR A 108 2.01 -6.39 7.06
CA TYR A 108 2.49 -5.15 7.64
C TYR A 108 1.40 -4.50 8.47
N ARG A 109 1.73 -4.07 9.68
CA ARG A 109 0.88 -3.25 10.55
C ARG A 109 1.41 -1.82 10.55
N LYS A 110 0.58 -0.85 10.22
CA LYS A 110 0.96 0.57 10.07
C LYS A 110 1.65 1.11 11.32
N VAL A 111 2.91 1.52 11.15
CA VAL A 111 3.75 2.03 12.25
C VAL A 111 3.32 3.44 12.63
N HIS A 112 3.05 4.31 11.65
CA HIS A 112 2.74 5.71 11.89
C HIS A 112 1.25 5.98 11.68
N LEU A 113 0.49 5.93 12.77
CA LEU A 113 -0.94 6.21 12.77
C LEU A 113 -1.21 7.70 12.56
N PHE A 114 -2.20 8.00 11.70
CA PHE A 114 -2.58 9.36 11.36
C PHE A 114 -3.83 9.80 12.12
N TYR A 115 -3.77 10.97 12.76
CA TYR A 115 -4.89 11.67 13.39
C TYR A 115 -5.79 10.76 14.25
N THR A 116 -7.07 10.58 13.88
CA THR A 116 -8.06 9.79 14.62
C THR A 116 -7.84 8.26 14.54
N GLU A 117 -6.95 7.78 13.68
CA GLU A 117 -6.58 6.36 13.68
C GLU A 117 -6.08 5.91 15.07
N LYS A 118 -5.43 6.80 15.82
CA LYS A 118 -4.93 6.54 17.18
C LYS A 118 -6.03 6.23 18.21
N GLU A 119 -7.31 6.53 17.88
CA GLU A 119 -8.45 6.21 18.74
C GLU A 119 -8.90 4.75 18.56
N PHE A 120 -8.58 4.13 17.43
CA PHE A 120 -9.12 2.84 17.01
C PHE A 120 -8.06 1.75 16.83
N PHE A 121 -6.88 2.11 16.37
CA PHE A 121 -5.83 1.17 15.99
C PHE A 121 -4.63 1.25 16.93
N LEU A 122 -4.01 0.09 17.14
CA LEU A 122 -2.72 -0.01 17.81
C LEU A 122 -1.60 0.30 16.80
N PRO A 123 -0.48 0.93 17.27
CA PRO A 123 0.71 1.10 16.44
C PRO A 123 1.27 -0.25 15.99
N GLY A 124 1.73 -0.32 14.75
CA GLY A 124 2.33 -1.52 14.18
C GLY A 124 3.57 -2.00 14.93
N ASN A 125 3.72 -3.30 15.06
CA ASN A 125 4.77 -3.97 15.85
C ASN A 125 5.58 -5.01 15.06
N LEU A 126 5.41 -5.08 13.72
CA LEU A 126 6.07 -6.07 12.85
C LEU A 126 7.29 -5.49 12.11
N GLY A 127 7.55 -4.17 12.24
CA GLY A 127 8.55 -3.47 11.43
C GLY A 127 8.10 -3.29 9.98
N PHE A 128 9.02 -2.93 9.11
CA PHE A 128 8.77 -2.75 7.67
C PHE A 128 9.17 -4.02 6.92
N PRO A 129 8.21 -4.80 6.37
CA PRO A 129 8.51 -6.08 5.74
C PRO A 129 9.02 -5.91 4.31
N VAL A 130 9.99 -6.76 3.94
CA VAL A 130 10.37 -7.03 2.55
C VAL A 130 10.18 -8.52 2.30
N PHE A 131 9.54 -8.87 1.20
CA PHE A 131 9.27 -10.23 0.79
C PHE A 131 9.59 -10.41 -0.70
N GLU A 132 9.77 -11.64 -1.14
CA GLU A 132 10.04 -11.97 -2.54
C GLU A 132 8.80 -12.50 -3.23
N PHE A 133 8.53 -12.01 -4.44
CA PHE A 133 7.53 -12.55 -5.35
C PHE A 133 8.06 -12.48 -6.80
N GLN A 134 8.08 -13.61 -7.51
CA GLN A 134 8.61 -13.74 -8.87
C GLN A 134 10.01 -13.11 -9.01
N SER A 135 10.93 -13.47 -8.09
CA SER A 135 12.31 -12.96 -8.03
C SER A 135 12.44 -11.43 -7.88
N THR A 136 11.38 -10.77 -7.40
CA THR A 136 11.38 -9.33 -7.11
C THR A 136 11.18 -9.11 -5.61
N CYS A 137 12.07 -8.31 -5.00
CA CYS A 137 11.96 -7.91 -3.60
C CYS A 137 10.95 -6.75 -3.47
N ILE A 138 9.89 -6.96 -2.71
CA ILE A 138 8.77 -6.04 -2.56
C ILE A 138 8.66 -5.61 -1.09
N GLY A 139 8.60 -4.31 -0.85
CA GLY A 139 8.37 -3.74 0.47
C GLY A 139 6.96 -3.18 0.62
N MET A 140 6.46 -3.10 1.85
CA MET A 140 5.15 -2.51 2.16
C MET A 140 5.26 -1.37 3.18
N MET A 141 4.51 -0.29 2.94
CA MET A 141 4.22 0.78 3.89
C MET A 141 2.80 1.29 3.64
N ILE A 142 2.19 1.98 4.60
CA ILE A 142 0.80 2.45 4.50
C ILE A 142 0.71 3.97 4.69
N CYS A 143 0.05 4.65 3.75
CA CYS A 143 -0.44 6.03 3.86
C CYS A 143 0.57 6.96 4.55
N PHE A 144 0.32 7.41 5.76
CA PHE A 144 1.11 8.41 6.49
C PHE A 144 2.59 8.04 6.71
N ASP A 145 2.98 6.76 6.52
CA ASP A 145 4.40 6.37 6.52
C ASP A 145 5.22 7.15 5.47
N TRP A 146 4.56 7.70 4.42
CA TRP A 146 5.23 8.46 3.37
C TRP A 146 6.00 9.68 3.87
N ILE A 147 5.56 10.29 4.99
CA ILE A 147 6.19 11.52 5.49
C ILE A 147 7.53 11.23 6.18
N PHE A 148 7.70 9.99 6.66
CA PHE A 148 8.90 9.52 7.34
C PHE A 148 9.88 8.94 6.33
N PRO A 149 10.98 9.64 5.97
CA PRO A 149 11.97 9.12 5.02
C PRO A 149 12.58 7.79 5.47
N GLU A 150 12.59 7.54 6.77
CA GLU A 150 13.06 6.30 7.39
C GLU A 150 12.25 5.07 6.91
N ALA A 151 10.95 5.21 6.67
CA ALA A 151 10.11 4.11 6.23
C ALA A 151 10.58 3.57 4.86
N ALA A 152 10.60 4.44 3.84
CA ALA A 152 11.06 4.06 2.50
C ALA A 152 12.55 3.66 2.49
N ARG A 153 13.39 4.36 3.27
CA ARG A 153 14.83 4.05 3.37
C ARG A 153 15.06 2.68 4.00
N THR A 154 14.33 2.31 5.05
CA THR A 154 14.44 0.99 5.69
C THR A 154 14.09 -0.12 4.70
N LEU A 155 12.97 0.00 3.99
CA LEU A 155 12.57 -0.97 2.95
C LEU A 155 13.64 -1.11 1.87
N ALA A 156 14.16 0.01 1.38
CA ALA A 156 15.16 0.02 0.32
C ALA A 156 16.51 -0.58 0.77
N LEU A 157 16.93 -0.33 2.01
CA LEU A 157 18.14 -0.92 2.59
C LEU A 157 18.00 -2.44 2.83
N GLN A 158 16.78 -2.92 3.03
CA GLN A 158 16.46 -4.36 3.09
C GLN A 158 16.37 -5.00 1.70
N GLY A 159 16.60 -4.24 0.63
CA GLY A 159 16.65 -4.76 -0.74
C GLY A 159 15.36 -4.59 -1.55
N ALA A 160 14.34 -3.87 -1.04
CA ALA A 160 13.12 -3.64 -1.80
C ALA A 160 13.42 -2.97 -3.16
N GLN A 161 12.92 -3.55 -4.22
CA GLN A 161 12.93 -3.03 -5.59
C GLN A 161 11.64 -2.27 -5.90
N VAL A 162 10.53 -2.73 -5.30
CA VAL A 162 9.20 -2.11 -5.43
C VAL A 162 8.64 -1.86 -4.04
N ILE A 163 8.16 -0.64 -3.79
CA ILE A 163 7.43 -0.29 -2.56
C ILE A 163 5.94 -0.20 -2.88
N CYS A 164 5.14 -1.07 -2.27
CA CYS A 164 3.69 -1.03 -2.31
C CYS A 164 3.17 -0.12 -1.20
N HIS A 165 2.32 0.84 -1.58
CA HIS A 165 1.86 1.91 -0.70
C HIS A 165 0.33 2.08 -0.78
N PRO A 166 -0.46 1.23 -0.11
CA PRO A 166 -1.88 1.46 0.16
C PRO A 166 -2.10 2.78 0.90
N ALA A 167 -3.06 3.60 0.47
CA ALA A 167 -3.26 4.92 1.04
C ALA A 167 -4.71 5.41 1.02
N ASN A 168 -5.03 6.29 1.99
CA ASN A 168 -6.27 7.09 2.09
C ASN A 168 -5.88 8.56 2.34
N LEU A 169 -5.31 9.21 1.33
CA LEU A 169 -4.71 10.53 1.45
C LEU A 169 -5.77 11.64 1.45
N VAL A 170 -5.70 12.49 2.46
CA VAL A 170 -6.53 13.70 2.61
C VAL A 170 -5.72 14.99 2.46
N LEU A 171 -4.38 14.89 2.42
CA LEU A 171 -3.46 16.02 2.26
C LEU A 171 -2.75 15.94 0.90
N PRO A 172 -2.45 17.08 0.25
CA PRO A 172 -1.98 17.12 -1.15
C PRO A 172 -0.47 16.88 -1.33
N TYR A 173 0.24 16.42 -0.30
CA TYR A 173 1.70 16.40 -0.30
C TYR A 173 2.33 15.07 -0.71
N CYS A 174 1.63 13.95 -0.47
CA CYS A 174 2.17 12.61 -0.61
C CYS A 174 2.62 12.31 -2.04
N GLN A 175 1.82 12.68 -3.04
CA GLN A 175 2.14 12.36 -4.44
C GLN A 175 3.48 12.97 -4.87
N ALA A 176 3.77 14.20 -4.46
CA ALA A 176 5.06 14.85 -4.73
C ALA A 176 6.20 14.22 -3.90
N ALA A 177 5.94 13.92 -2.62
CA ALA A 177 6.94 13.31 -1.74
C ALA A 177 7.36 11.91 -2.22
N MET A 178 6.43 11.09 -2.75
CA MET A 178 6.74 9.75 -3.25
C MET A 178 7.67 9.75 -4.47
N VAL A 179 7.70 10.84 -5.25
CA VAL A 179 8.71 11.03 -6.30
C VAL A 179 10.11 11.07 -5.68
N THR A 180 10.28 11.86 -4.61
CA THR A 180 11.54 11.94 -3.87
C THR A 180 11.88 10.61 -3.20
N ARG A 181 10.90 9.93 -2.57
CA ARG A 181 11.11 8.61 -1.95
C ARG A 181 11.61 7.57 -2.96
N SER A 182 11.05 7.57 -4.17
CA SER A 182 11.52 6.67 -5.23
C SER A 182 12.92 7.03 -5.71
N LEU A 183 13.21 8.31 -5.94
CA LEU A 183 14.49 8.78 -6.44
C LEU A 183 15.63 8.53 -5.44
N GLU A 184 15.49 8.95 -4.18
CA GLU A 184 16.53 8.87 -3.15
C GLU A 184 16.85 7.42 -2.73
N ASN A 185 15.96 6.47 -3.02
CA ASN A 185 16.11 5.06 -2.73
C ASN A 185 16.35 4.20 -3.97
N ALA A 186 16.26 4.78 -5.17
CA ALA A 186 16.30 4.10 -6.46
C ALA A 186 15.38 2.87 -6.47
N VAL A 187 14.08 3.08 -6.17
CA VAL A 187 13.04 2.03 -6.13
C VAL A 187 11.82 2.43 -6.93
N PHE A 188 11.09 1.44 -7.42
CA PHE A 188 9.72 1.69 -7.87
C PHE A 188 8.81 1.94 -6.65
N SER A 189 7.80 2.79 -6.79
CA SER A 189 6.73 2.89 -5.81
C SER A 189 5.36 2.88 -6.48
N ILE A 190 4.40 2.18 -5.86
CA ILE A 190 3.01 2.08 -6.31
C ILE A 190 2.14 2.63 -5.19
N THR A 191 1.67 3.87 -5.33
CA THR A 191 0.71 4.46 -4.41
C THR A 191 -0.70 4.21 -4.93
N ALA A 192 -1.44 3.33 -4.25
CA ALA A 192 -2.85 3.10 -4.49
C ALA A 192 -3.67 3.91 -3.48
N ASN A 193 -4.17 5.05 -3.93
CA ASN A 193 -4.97 5.92 -3.10
C ASN A 193 -6.47 5.69 -3.34
N ARG A 194 -7.29 5.94 -2.32
CA ARG A 194 -8.73 6.01 -2.52
C ARG A 194 -9.16 7.36 -3.08
N THR A 195 -10.37 7.41 -3.61
CA THR A 195 -11.05 8.63 -4.07
C THR A 195 -12.38 8.81 -3.34
N GLY A 196 -13.07 9.92 -3.62
CA GLY A 196 -14.39 10.25 -3.09
C GLY A 196 -14.36 10.82 -1.68
N SER A 197 -15.51 10.82 -1.04
CA SER A 197 -15.68 11.36 0.31
C SER A 197 -16.29 10.31 1.23
N GLU A 198 -15.98 10.43 2.52
CA GLU A 198 -16.58 9.60 3.56
C GLU A 198 -17.00 10.50 4.73
N THR A 199 -18.21 10.28 5.21
CA THR A 199 -18.83 11.13 6.25
C THR A 199 -19.38 10.26 7.37
N THR A 200 -19.13 10.70 8.61
CA THR A 200 -19.73 10.17 9.83
C THR A 200 -20.44 11.30 10.56
N THR A 201 -21.02 11.03 11.72
CA THR A 201 -21.60 12.08 12.57
C THR A 201 -20.53 13.04 13.13
N ARG A 202 -19.27 12.61 13.22
CA ARG A 202 -18.17 13.35 13.84
C ARG A 202 -17.35 14.16 12.83
N GLN A 203 -17.21 13.70 11.59
CA GLN A 203 -16.36 14.34 10.58
C GLN A 203 -16.68 13.89 9.15
N SER A 204 -16.22 14.70 8.20
CA SER A 204 -16.25 14.39 6.78
C SER A 204 -14.85 14.59 6.20
N LEU A 205 -14.39 13.60 5.42
CA LEU A 205 -13.10 13.65 4.72
C LEU A 205 -13.32 13.49 3.22
N HIS A 206 -12.52 14.23 2.46
CA HIS A 206 -12.41 14.06 1.01
C HIS A 206 -11.02 13.52 0.70
N PHE A 207 -10.95 12.49 -0.13
CA PHE A 207 -9.72 11.81 -0.47
C PHE A 207 -9.21 12.25 -1.84
N THR A 208 -7.90 12.46 -1.94
CA THR A 208 -7.25 13.18 -3.04
C THR A 208 -7.10 12.37 -4.32
N GLY A 209 -7.45 11.07 -4.34
CA GLY A 209 -7.22 10.23 -5.51
C GLY A 209 -5.78 10.30 -6.00
N SER A 210 -5.57 10.54 -7.29
CA SER A 210 -4.25 10.75 -7.91
C SER A 210 -3.25 9.63 -7.58
N SER A 211 -3.72 8.37 -7.59
CA SER A 211 -2.85 7.20 -7.46
C SER A 211 -1.76 7.23 -8.52
N GLN A 212 -0.58 6.70 -8.21
CA GLN A 212 0.55 6.81 -9.13
C GLN A 212 1.55 5.65 -9.01
N ILE A 213 2.30 5.45 -10.09
CA ILE A 213 3.49 4.58 -10.14
C ILE A 213 4.69 5.44 -10.50
N ILE A 214 5.73 5.40 -9.67
CA ILE A 214 6.98 6.14 -9.86
C ILE A 214 8.11 5.15 -10.07
N GLY A 215 8.98 5.41 -11.03
CA GLY A 215 10.18 4.62 -11.29
C GLY A 215 11.38 5.02 -10.43
N PRO A 216 12.48 4.24 -10.46
CA PRO A 216 13.65 4.44 -9.59
C PRO A 216 14.38 5.76 -9.77
N LYS A 217 14.15 6.44 -10.90
CA LYS A 217 14.73 7.77 -11.20
C LYS A 217 13.71 8.92 -11.02
N GLY A 218 12.63 8.68 -10.28
CA GLY A 218 11.61 9.67 -9.98
C GLY A 218 10.65 9.97 -11.14
N HIS A 219 10.71 9.25 -12.26
CA HIS A 219 9.78 9.44 -13.37
C HIS A 219 8.41 8.86 -13.03
N LYS A 220 7.35 9.61 -13.29
CA LYS A 220 5.98 9.14 -13.17
C LYS A 220 5.65 8.24 -14.37
N LEU A 221 5.44 6.94 -14.12
CA LEU A 221 5.13 5.94 -15.13
C LEU A 221 3.64 5.86 -15.42
N ALA A 222 2.81 6.06 -14.38
CA ALA A 222 1.36 6.13 -14.50
C ALA A 222 0.77 7.02 -13.40
N SER A 223 -0.40 7.59 -13.66
CA SER A 223 -1.21 8.28 -12.66
C SER A 223 -2.70 8.16 -12.97
N ALA A 224 -3.52 8.23 -11.93
CA ALA A 224 -4.97 8.36 -12.02
C ALA A 224 -5.39 9.84 -11.88
N PRO A 225 -6.60 10.21 -12.30
CA PRO A 225 -7.21 11.49 -11.93
C PRO A 225 -7.52 11.54 -10.42
N GLU A 226 -7.92 12.70 -9.94
CA GLU A 226 -8.33 12.89 -8.54
C GLU A 226 -9.57 12.07 -8.19
N ASP A 227 -10.51 11.96 -9.13
CA ASP A 227 -11.78 11.28 -8.94
C ASP A 227 -11.96 10.05 -9.81
N GLY A 228 -12.89 9.19 -9.38
CA GLY A 228 -13.35 8.03 -10.11
C GLY A 228 -12.51 6.78 -9.91
N THR A 229 -13.13 5.65 -10.24
CA THR A 229 -12.44 4.35 -10.24
C THR A 229 -11.46 4.29 -11.41
N ASN A 230 -10.21 3.93 -11.14
CA ASN A 230 -9.17 3.90 -12.17
C ASN A 230 -8.19 2.75 -11.93
N LEU A 231 -8.03 1.89 -12.93
CA LEU A 231 -7.03 0.84 -12.97
C LEU A 231 -5.89 1.28 -13.90
N LYS A 232 -4.67 1.26 -13.41
CA LYS A 232 -3.46 1.44 -14.25
C LYS A 232 -2.51 0.29 -14.01
N ILE A 233 -2.00 -0.26 -15.11
CA ILE A 233 -1.01 -1.32 -15.14
C ILE A 233 0.09 -0.87 -16.10
N VAL A 234 1.34 -1.01 -15.68
CA VAL A 234 2.52 -0.75 -16.51
C VAL A 234 3.46 -1.93 -16.46
N GLU A 235 4.16 -2.18 -17.55
CA GLU A 235 5.22 -3.18 -17.60
C GLU A 235 6.56 -2.52 -17.24
N VAL A 236 7.26 -3.13 -16.28
CA VAL A 236 8.56 -2.64 -15.78
C VAL A 236 9.57 -3.78 -15.69
N ASN A 237 10.85 -3.42 -15.67
CA ASN A 237 11.93 -4.33 -15.29
C ASN A 237 12.38 -3.97 -13.86
N PRO A 238 12.05 -4.78 -12.82
CA PRO A 238 12.43 -4.51 -11.43
C PRO A 238 13.94 -4.40 -11.21
N GLU A 239 14.76 -5.05 -12.04
CA GLU A 239 16.22 -4.98 -11.96
C GLU A 239 16.77 -3.55 -12.13
N GLN A 240 16.01 -2.65 -12.73
CA GLN A 240 16.38 -1.22 -12.78
C GLN A 240 16.50 -0.59 -11.38
N ALA A 241 15.82 -1.14 -10.38
CA ALA A 241 15.93 -0.70 -8.99
C ALA A 241 17.14 -1.30 -8.27
N SER A 242 17.81 -2.30 -8.83
CA SER A 242 19.04 -2.89 -8.27
C SER A 242 20.26 -1.99 -8.49
N ASP A 243 20.24 -1.16 -9.52
CA ASP A 243 21.29 -0.17 -9.77
C ASP A 243 21.11 1.05 -8.84
N LYS A 244 21.98 1.14 -7.84
CA LYS A 244 22.02 2.25 -6.87
C LYS A 244 23.04 3.34 -7.25
N PHE A 245 23.68 3.24 -8.42
CA PHE A 245 24.59 4.28 -8.87
C PHE A 245 23.85 5.48 -9.45
N PHE A 246 24.08 6.65 -8.84
CA PHE A 246 23.56 7.94 -9.32
C PHE A 246 24.48 8.53 -10.39
N THR A 247 25.78 8.37 -10.20
CA THR A 247 26.84 8.64 -11.16
C THR A 247 27.82 7.46 -11.17
N PRO A 248 28.75 7.37 -12.13
CA PRO A 248 29.76 6.30 -12.13
C PRO A 248 30.62 6.22 -10.86
N ARG A 249 30.57 7.24 -10.00
CA ARG A 249 31.37 7.33 -8.76
C ARG A 249 30.54 7.46 -7.49
N ASN A 250 29.22 7.65 -7.60
CA ASN A 250 28.36 7.84 -6.44
C ASN A 250 27.29 6.77 -6.38
N ASN A 251 27.35 5.98 -5.31
CA ASN A 251 26.33 4.96 -5.00
C ASN A 251 25.50 5.42 -3.81
N LEU A 252 24.16 5.47 -3.98
CA LEU A 252 23.23 5.98 -2.97
C LEU A 252 23.33 5.28 -1.61
N PHE A 253 23.77 4.02 -1.57
CA PHE A 253 23.83 3.25 -0.33
C PHE A 253 25.28 3.11 0.20
N MET A 254 26.25 2.90 -0.68
CA MET A 254 27.66 2.74 -0.29
C MET A 254 28.28 4.05 0.20
N ASP A 255 27.84 5.19 -0.35
CA ASP A 255 28.35 6.52 0.02
C ASP A 255 27.71 7.05 1.32
N ARG A 256 26.74 6.32 1.91
CA ARG A 256 26.15 6.72 3.19
C ARG A 256 27.21 6.69 4.30
N ARG A 257 27.09 7.64 5.20
CA ARG A 257 27.97 7.79 6.36
C ARG A 257 27.18 7.63 7.67
N PRO A 258 26.69 6.37 7.97
CA PRO A 258 25.85 6.12 9.15
C PRO A 258 26.53 6.54 10.46
N ASP A 259 27.85 6.50 10.49
CA ASP A 259 28.72 6.96 11.59
C ASP A 259 28.57 8.46 11.90
N THR A 260 28.07 9.25 10.95
CA THR A 260 27.88 10.70 11.09
C THR A 260 26.42 11.12 11.29
N TYR A 261 25.47 10.19 11.14
CA TYR A 261 24.05 10.45 11.34
C TYR A 261 23.71 10.17 12.82
N SER A 262 23.78 11.18 13.66
CA SER A 262 23.35 11.08 15.07
C SER A 262 21.82 10.97 15.12
N LEU A 263 21.28 9.83 15.53
CA LEU A 263 19.86 9.60 15.78
C LEU A 263 19.61 9.39 17.27
#